data_a67fd4467384c7311dc408ee7487ddb3
#
_entry.id   a67fd4467384c7311dc408ee7487ddb3
#
_cell.length_a   1.000
_cell.length_b   1.000
_cell.length_c   1.000
_cell.angle_alpha   90.00
_cell.angle_beta   90.00
_cell.angle_gamma   90.00
#
_symmetry.space_group_name_H-M   'P 1'
#
loop_
_entity.id
_entity.type
_entity.pdbx_description
1 polymer ?
#
loop_
_entity_poly.entity_id
_entity_poly.type
_entity_poly.pdbx_seq_one_letter_code
_entity_poly.pdbx_strand_id
1 'polypeptide(L)'
;AYNVWMSGDTSAEAVHALARQVRGDGIRTLALKVGDHWQISMNLIDPLRIGPDIAFDRIAQLVPFMQADIDHCELVGLLSEAALKKISSERWDKLGLGIETTIEYRRSHGYNF
;
A
#
# COMPACT_ATOMS: atom_id res chain seq x y z
N ALA A 1 5.65 -2.22 -5.71
CA ALA A 1 4.25 -1.76 -5.66
C ALA A 1 3.64 -2.01 -4.29
N TYR A 2 2.73 -1.15 -3.91
CA TYR A 2 1.98 -1.27 -2.68
C TYR A 2 0.49 -1.20 -3.00
N ASN A 3 -0.26 -2.23 -2.63
CA ASN A 3 -1.67 -2.35 -2.99
C ASN A 3 -2.54 -2.29 -1.76
N VAL A 4 -3.62 -1.50 -1.84
CA VAL A 4 -4.67 -1.50 -0.82
C VAL A 4 -5.90 -2.16 -1.44
N TRP A 5 -6.27 -3.31 -0.91
CA TRP A 5 -7.44 -4.04 -1.35
C TRP A 5 -8.68 -3.53 -0.64
N MET A 6 -9.70 -3.27 -1.41
CA MET A 6 -10.96 -2.72 -0.89
C MET A 6 -11.93 -3.85 -0.59
N SER A 7 -12.86 -3.61 0.34
CA SER A 7 -13.91 -4.56 0.67
C SER A 7 -14.85 -4.78 -0.52
N GLY A 8 -15.55 -5.91 -0.53
CA GLY A 8 -16.38 -6.33 -1.66
C GLY A 8 -17.56 -5.42 -1.97
N ASP A 9 -18.00 -4.60 -1.02
CA ASP A 9 -19.11 -3.66 -1.19
C ASP A 9 -18.66 -2.25 -1.59
N THR A 10 -17.36 -2.06 -1.85
CA THR A 10 -16.84 -0.78 -2.31
C THR A 10 -17.27 -0.53 -3.75
N SER A 11 -17.79 0.66 -4.03
CA SER A 11 -18.22 1.02 -5.37
C SER A 11 -17.05 1.33 -6.30
N ALA A 12 -17.21 1.04 -7.59
CA ALA A 12 -16.21 1.38 -8.61
C ALA A 12 -15.90 2.87 -8.63
N GLU A 13 -16.93 3.70 -8.51
CA GLU A 13 -16.76 5.16 -8.49
C GLU A 13 -15.89 5.61 -7.33
N ALA A 14 -16.08 5.02 -6.14
CA ALA A 14 -15.31 5.36 -4.96
C ALA A 14 -13.83 4.98 -5.15
N VAL A 15 -13.54 3.79 -5.71
CA VAL A 15 -12.16 3.35 -5.94
C VAL A 15 -11.45 4.28 -6.91
N HIS A 16 -12.09 4.64 -8.02
CA HIS A 16 -11.49 5.57 -8.97
C HIS A 16 -11.27 6.95 -8.38
N ALA A 17 -12.22 7.44 -7.57
CA ALA A 17 -12.07 8.74 -6.90
C ALA A 17 -10.91 8.71 -5.90
N LEU A 18 -10.80 7.65 -5.10
CA LEU A 18 -9.69 7.47 -4.16
C LEU A 18 -8.35 7.45 -4.88
N ALA A 19 -8.24 6.70 -5.97
CA ALA A 19 -7.00 6.62 -6.74
C ALA A 19 -6.58 7.99 -7.26
N ARG A 20 -7.51 8.80 -7.75
CA ARG A 20 -7.22 10.15 -8.22
C ARG A 20 -6.78 11.07 -7.09
N GLN A 21 -7.42 11.00 -5.93
CA GLN A 21 -7.13 11.91 -4.82
C GLN A 21 -5.84 11.56 -4.08
N VAL A 22 -5.49 10.27 -4.04
CA VAL A 22 -4.26 9.82 -3.37
C VAL A 22 -3.03 10.03 -4.25
N ARG A 23 -3.22 10.06 -5.57
CA ARG A 23 -2.13 10.35 -6.50
C ARG A 23 -1.50 11.70 -6.19
N GLY A 24 -0.18 11.75 -6.17
CA GLY A 24 0.54 12.98 -5.90
C GLY A 24 2.03 12.77 -5.86
N ASP A 25 2.71 13.69 -5.17
CA ASP A 25 4.16 13.62 -5.02
C ASP A 25 4.57 12.30 -4.36
N GLY A 26 5.44 11.55 -5.03
CA GLY A 26 5.96 10.28 -4.52
C GLY A 26 5.03 9.08 -4.65
N ILE A 27 3.80 9.26 -5.13
CA ILE A 27 2.82 8.16 -5.27
C ILE A 27 2.16 8.22 -6.64
N ARG A 28 2.27 7.13 -7.39
CA ARG A 28 1.46 6.90 -8.59
C ARG A 28 0.39 5.88 -8.24
N THR A 29 -0.84 6.11 -8.70
CA THR A 29 -1.98 5.27 -8.35
C THR A 29 -2.74 4.82 -9.59
N LEU A 30 -3.33 3.62 -9.46
CA LEU A 30 -4.21 3.06 -10.46
C LEU A 30 -5.30 2.24 -9.75
N ALA A 31 -6.55 2.45 -10.15
CA ALA A 31 -7.65 1.62 -9.69
C ALA A 31 -7.73 0.38 -10.58
N LEU A 32 -7.63 -0.80 -9.97
CA LEU A 32 -7.68 -2.08 -10.69
C LEU A 32 -8.78 -2.97 -10.13
N LYS A 33 -9.49 -3.64 -11.02
CA LYS A 33 -10.42 -4.69 -10.63
C LYS A 33 -9.78 -6.04 -10.91
N VAL A 34 -9.65 -6.87 -9.88
CA VAL A 34 -9.10 -8.22 -9.99
C VAL A 34 -10.16 -9.20 -9.53
N GLY A 35 -10.75 -9.93 -10.47
CA GLY A 35 -11.94 -10.73 -10.18
C GLY A 35 -13.08 -9.83 -9.72
N ASP A 36 -13.64 -10.11 -8.55
CA ASP A 36 -14.73 -9.32 -7.98
C ASP A 36 -14.26 -8.25 -6.98
N HIS A 37 -12.95 -8.06 -6.88
CA HIS A 37 -12.37 -7.16 -5.88
C HIS A 37 -11.67 -5.98 -6.54
N TRP A 38 -11.81 -4.82 -5.92
CA TRP A 38 -11.08 -3.62 -6.32
C TRP A 38 -9.85 -3.43 -5.48
N GLN A 39 -8.77 -2.94 -6.10
CA GLN A 39 -7.60 -2.50 -5.37
C GLN A 39 -7.14 -1.14 -5.87
N ILE A 40 -6.52 -0.38 -4.98
CA ILE A 40 -5.74 0.80 -5.35
C ILE A 40 -4.29 0.34 -5.39
N SER A 41 -3.77 0.23 -6.60
CA SER A 41 -2.38 -0.17 -6.83
C SER A 41 -1.53 1.08 -6.87
N MET A 42 -0.48 1.12 -6.06
CA MET A 42 0.37 2.27 -5.94
C MET A 42 1.81 1.92 -6.23
N ASN A 43 2.48 2.83 -6.94
CA ASN A 43 3.92 2.78 -7.11
C ASN A 43 4.54 3.87 -6.25
N LEU A 44 5.27 3.45 -5.22
CA LEU A 44 5.94 4.37 -4.30
C LEU A 44 7.32 4.67 -4.88
N ILE A 45 7.48 5.90 -5.39
CA ILE A 45 8.68 6.30 -6.13
C ILE A 45 9.86 6.53 -5.19
N ASP A 46 9.59 7.08 -4.00
CA ASP A 46 10.60 7.36 -2.99
C ASP A 46 10.11 6.89 -1.62
N PRO A 47 10.21 5.57 -1.32
CA PRO A 47 9.65 5.00 -0.09
C PRO A 47 10.30 5.50 1.20
N LEU A 48 11.50 6.08 1.13
CA LEU A 48 12.13 6.67 2.31
C LEU A 48 11.45 7.97 2.72
N ARG A 49 10.87 8.69 1.77
CA ARG A 49 10.15 9.93 2.02
C ARG A 49 8.65 9.73 2.14
N ILE A 50 8.08 8.97 1.20
CA ILE A 50 6.64 8.65 1.16
C ILE A 50 6.52 7.13 1.13
N GLY A 51 6.42 6.53 2.32
CA GLY A 51 6.35 5.08 2.46
C GLY A 51 4.94 4.53 2.46
N PRO A 52 4.80 3.20 2.66
CA PRO A 52 3.50 2.53 2.69
C PRO A 52 2.54 3.07 3.74
N ASP A 53 3.06 3.52 4.89
CA ASP A 53 2.26 4.09 5.97
C ASP A 53 1.59 5.39 5.55
N ILE A 54 2.32 6.26 4.88
CA ILE A 54 1.77 7.54 4.39
C ILE A 54 0.76 7.28 3.29
N ALA A 55 1.06 6.35 2.37
CA ALA A 55 0.13 5.97 1.31
C ALA A 55 -1.18 5.41 1.89
N PHE A 56 -1.07 4.52 2.86
CA PHE A 56 -2.24 3.96 3.56
C PHE A 56 -3.05 5.05 4.25
N ASP A 57 -2.37 5.94 4.97
CA ASP A 57 -3.05 7.00 5.73
C ASP A 57 -3.83 7.94 4.81
N ARG A 58 -3.31 8.25 3.63
CA ARG A 58 -4.03 9.08 2.65
C ARG A 58 -5.34 8.43 2.21
N ILE A 59 -5.35 7.12 2.01
CA ILE A 59 -6.57 6.38 1.68
C ILE A 59 -7.49 6.32 2.89
N ALA A 60 -6.97 5.96 4.04
CA ALA A 60 -7.75 5.78 5.26
C ALA A 60 -8.49 7.07 5.68
N GLN A 61 -7.89 8.24 5.45
CA GLN A 61 -8.51 9.52 5.76
C GLN A 61 -9.71 9.84 4.87
N LEU A 62 -9.73 9.31 3.66
CA LEU A 62 -10.79 9.59 2.67
C LEU A 62 -11.94 8.58 2.73
N VAL A 63 -11.66 7.36 3.14
CA VAL A 63 -12.63 6.25 3.16
C VAL A 63 -13.92 6.60 3.89
N PRO A 64 -13.92 7.26 5.07
CA PRO A 64 -15.17 7.60 5.76
C PRO A 64 -16.11 8.51 4.98
N PHE A 65 -15.60 9.22 3.97
CA PHE A 65 -16.39 10.15 3.16
C PHE A 65 -16.85 9.54 1.84
N MET A 66 -16.60 8.25 1.64
CA MET A 66 -16.90 7.53 0.39
C MET A 66 -17.56 6.20 0.68
N GLN A 67 -18.22 5.62 -0.34
CA GLN A 67 -18.74 4.25 -0.24
C GLN A 67 -17.61 3.25 -0.47
N ALA A 68 -16.69 3.20 0.47
CA ALA A 68 -15.49 2.38 0.38
C ALA A 68 -15.06 1.95 1.77
N ASP A 69 -14.43 0.78 1.83
CA ASP A 69 -13.79 0.29 3.04
C ASP A 69 -12.54 -0.50 2.66
N ILE A 70 -11.56 -0.49 3.53
CA ILE A 70 -10.28 -1.18 3.30
C ILE A 70 -10.40 -2.61 3.84
N ASP A 71 -10.02 -3.59 3.01
CA ASP A 71 -9.96 -4.98 3.43
C ASP A 71 -8.57 -5.32 3.98
N HIS A 72 -7.54 -5.19 3.15
CA HIS A 72 -6.16 -5.47 3.56
C HIS A 72 -5.16 -4.78 2.65
N CYS A 73 -3.89 -4.81 3.07
CA CYS A 73 -2.79 -4.23 2.32
C CYS A 73 -1.78 -5.30 1.91
N GLU A 74 -1.09 -5.04 0.80
CA GLU A 74 -0.13 -5.98 0.24
C GLU A 74 1.06 -5.22 -0.33
N LEU A 75 2.27 -5.61 0.09
CA LEU A 75 3.49 -5.12 -0.54
C LEU A 75 3.90 -6.13 -1.61
N VAL A 76 4.01 -5.66 -2.85
CA VAL A 76 4.53 -6.46 -3.97
C VAL A 76 5.96 -6.00 -4.24
N GLY A 77 6.90 -6.93 -4.13
CA GLY A 77 8.32 -6.62 -4.17
C GLY A 77 8.88 -6.46 -2.76
N LEU A 78 9.99 -5.75 -2.66
CA LEU A 78 10.71 -5.60 -1.40
C LEU A 78 10.91 -4.13 -1.04
N LEU A 79 11.01 -3.88 0.26
CA LEU A 79 11.27 -2.57 0.82
C LEU A 79 12.67 -2.55 1.42
N SER A 80 13.35 -1.40 1.43
CA SER A 80 14.60 -1.29 2.17
C SER A 80 14.32 -1.33 3.68
N GLU A 81 15.27 -1.89 4.44
CA GLU A 81 15.15 -1.91 5.90
C GLU A 81 15.03 -0.49 6.47
N ALA A 82 15.76 0.46 5.88
CA ALA A 82 15.70 1.85 6.29
C ALA A 82 14.29 2.44 6.14
N ALA A 83 13.60 2.12 5.05
CA ALA A 83 12.23 2.57 4.85
C ALA A 83 11.27 1.90 5.84
N LEU A 84 11.45 0.60 6.11
CA LEU A 84 10.62 -0.12 7.06
C LEU A 84 10.77 0.45 8.49
N LYS A 85 11.99 0.76 8.90
CA LYS A 85 12.27 1.28 10.25
C LYS A 85 11.71 2.67 10.50
N LYS A 86 11.36 3.41 9.47
CA LYS A 86 10.65 4.68 9.61
C LYS A 86 9.20 4.51 10.02
N ILE A 87 8.67 3.29 9.90
CA ILE A 87 7.29 2.97 10.21
C ILE A 87 7.26 2.27 11.57
N SER A 88 6.37 2.71 12.46
CA SER A 88 6.22 2.07 13.78
C SER A 88 5.92 0.59 13.59
N SER A 89 6.66 -0.27 14.29
CA SER A 89 6.52 -1.72 14.18
C SER A 89 5.13 -2.22 14.56
N GLU A 90 4.41 -1.47 15.38
CA GLU A 90 3.03 -1.79 15.77
C GLU A 90 2.08 -1.75 14.59
N ARG A 91 2.44 -1.04 13.53
CA ARG A 91 1.62 -0.89 12.33
C ARG A 91 1.96 -1.88 11.22
N TRP A 92 3.09 -2.59 11.32
CA TRP A 92 3.59 -3.41 10.22
C TRP A 92 2.58 -4.48 9.78
N ASP A 93 2.00 -5.21 10.72
CA ASP A 93 1.08 -6.29 10.39
C ASP A 93 -0.13 -5.80 9.59
N LYS A 94 -0.76 -4.73 10.06
CA LYS A 94 -1.90 -4.13 9.36
C LYS A 94 -1.54 -3.62 7.97
N LEU A 95 -0.33 -3.11 7.81
CA LEU A 95 0.15 -2.58 6.54
C LEU A 95 0.69 -3.66 5.61
N GLY A 96 0.69 -4.93 6.01
CA GLY A 96 1.23 -6.02 5.21
C GLY A 96 2.75 -6.03 5.13
N LEU A 97 3.42 -5.55 6.17
CA LEU A 97 4.87 -5.39 6.21
C LEU A 97 5.50 -6.26 7.29
N GLY A 98 6.79 -6.52 7.15
CA GLY A 98 7.57 -7.26 8.13
C GLY A 98 9.05 -7.22 7.76
N ILE A 99 9.90 -7.68 8.67
CA ILE A 99 11.35 -7.75 8.41
C ILE A 99 11.62 -8.61 7.19
N GLU A 100 10.86 -9.68 6.99
CA GLU A 100 10.99 -10.60 5.85
C GLU A 100 10.63 -9.97 4.50
N THR A 101 10.01 -8.78 4.51
CA THR A 101 9.70 -8.04 3.28
C THR A 101 10.82 -7.08 2.87
N THR A 102 11.95 -7.09 3.58
CA THR A 102 13.07 -6.21 3.27
C THR A 102 14.08 -6.87 2.33
N ILE A 103 14.77 -6.04 1.56
CA ILE A 103 15.86 -6.46 0.69
C ILE A 103 16.96 -7.12 1.50
N GLU A 104 17.33 -6.51 2.63
CA GLU A 104 18.41 -6.96 3.50
C GLU A 104 18.12 -8.35 4.08
N TYR A 105 16.89 -8.58 4.54
CA TYR A 105 16.50 -9.89 5.05
C TYR A 105 16.63 -10.97 3.98
N ARG A 106 16.12 -10.68 2.77
CA ARG A 106 16.17 -11.64 1.66
C ARG A 106 17.60 -12.00 1.29
N ARG A 107 18.48 -11.03 1.25
CA ARG A 107 19.91 -11.27 0.97
C ARG A 107 20.56 -12.12 2.04
N SER A 108 20.33 -11.82 3.32
CA SER A 108 20.95 -12.54 4.43
C SER A 108 20.42 -13.97 4.59
N HIS A 109 19.28 -14.29 4.00
CA HIS A 109 18.66 -15.62 4.06
C HIS A 109 18.78 -16.38 2.74
N GLY A 110 19.74 -16.01 1.88
CA GLY A 110 20.11 -16.79 0.70
C GLY A 110 19.18 -16.66 -0.51
N TYR A 111 18.31 -15.65 -0.54
CA TYR A 111 17.46 -15.41 -1.70
C TYR A 111 18.24 -14.71 -2.80
N ASN A 112 17.94 -15.08 -4.03
CA ASN A 112 18.49 -14.44 -5.23
C ASN A 112 17.49 -13.42 -5.77
N PHE A 113 18.01 -12.28 -6.18
CA PHE A 113 17.21 -11.21 -6.75
C PHE A 113 17.51 -11.03 -8.23
#